data_1ca193b5407952942d04fb228d406a10
#
_entry.id   1ca193b5407952942d04fb228d406a10
#
_cell.length_a   1.000
_cell.length_b   1.000
_cell.length_c   1.000
_cell.angle_alpha   90.00
_cell.angle_beta   90.00
_cell.angle_gamma   90.00
#
_symmetry.space_group_name_H-M   'P 1'
#
loop_
_entity.id
_entity.type
_entity.pdbx_description
1 polymer ?
#
loop_
_entity_poly.entity_id
_entity_poly.type
_entity_poly.pdbx_seq_one_letter_code
_entity_poly.pdbx_strand_id
1 'polypeptide(L)'
;MRYEIILMKYVIILYLCSFVNVQPVCFTEKIVGLEFDNYPDCILEGYRQSYSHLQSFGKDKINEEKLAIKFICKEINIEKKEV
;
A
#
# COMPACT_ATOMS: atom_id res chain seq x y z
N MET A 1 -13.59 -16.20 32.52
CA MET A 1 -14.15 -15.08 31.77
C MET A 1 -13.43 -14.94 30.41
N ARG A 2 -14.20 -14.79 29.39
CA ARG A 2 -13.66 -14.65 28.05
C ARG A 2 -13.80 -13.21 27.58
N TYR A 3 -12.80 -12.75 26.86
CA TYR A 3 -12.97 -11.52 26.11
C TYR A 3 -12.28 -11.64 24.76
N GLU A 4 -12.82 -10.90 23.83
CA GLU A 4 -12.28 -10.81 22.51
C GLU A 4 -11.33 -9.63 22.46
N ILE A 5 -10.15 -9.89 21.94
CA ILE A 5 -9.19 -8.81 21.69
C ILE A 5 -9.26 -8.51 20.22
N ILE A 6 -9.67 -7.29 19.90
CA ILE A 6 -9.70 -6.83 18.52
C ILE A 6 -8.44 -5.99 18.31
N LEU A 7 -7.56 -6.51 17.46
CA LEU A 7 -6.35 -5.79 17.10
C LEU A 7 -6.54 -5.12 15.75
N MET A 8 -6.29 -3.82 15.70
CA MET A 8 -6.36 -3.06 14.47
C MET A 8 -4.97 -3.01 13.88
N LYS A 9 -4.86 -3.48 12.66
CA LYS A 9 -3.61 -3.47 11.91
C LYS A 9 -3.82 -2.76 10.60
N TYR A 10 -2.73 -2.31 10.02
CA TYR A 10 -2.77 -1.62 8.74
C TYR A 10 -1.88 -2.35 7.75
N VAL A 11 -2.35 -2.50 6.53
CA VAL A 11 -1.57 -3.08 5.44
C VAL A 11 -1.48 -2.09 4.30
N ILE A 12 -0.41 -2.17 3.53
CA ILE A 12 -0.17 -1.28 2.40
C ILE A 12 -0.61 -1.97 1.12
N ILE A 13 -1.41 -1.27 0.32
CA ILE A 13 -1.74 -1.71 -1.03
C ILE A 13 -1.19 -0.67 -1.99
N LEU A 14 -0.32 -1.11 -2.89
CA LEU A 14 0.29 -0.24 -3.90
C LEU A 14 -0.46 -0.36 -5.22
N TYR A 15 -0.68 0.77 -5.85
CA TYR A 15 -1.32 0.85 -7.17
C TYR A 15 -0.37 1.53 -8.13
N LEU A 16 -0.16 0.90 -9.28
CA LEU A 16 0.61 1.50 -10.36
C LEU A 16 -0.35 2.20 -11.30
N CYS A 17 -0.13 3.49 -11.53
CA CYS A 17 -0.99 4.30 -12.37
C CYS A 17 -0.25 4.81 -13.59
N SER A 18 -0.93 4.81 -14.74
CA SER A 18 -0.44 5.38 -15.98
C SER A 18 -1.31 6.56 -16.36
N PHE A 19 -0.69 7.68 -16.66
CA PHE A 19 -1.36 8.95 -16.98
C PHE A 19 -1.15 9.36 -18.43
N VAL A 20 -0.94 8.39 -19.30
CA VAL A 20 -0.78 8.67 -20.73
C VAL A 20 -2.07 9.18 -21.37
N ASN A 21 -3.19 8.64 -20.93
CA ASN A 21 -4.51 8.99 -21.44
C ASN A 21 -5.17 10.06 -20.59
N VAL A 22 -6.27 10.61 -21.10
CA VAL A 22 -7.04 11.62 -20.39
C VAL A 22 -7.50 11.10 -19.02
N GLN A 23 -7.89 9.82 -18.96
CA GLN A 23 -8.24 9.19 -17.71
C GLN A 23 -7.11 8.27 -17.26
N PRO A 24 -6.62 8.43 -16.04
CA PRO A 24 -5.56 7.55 -15.54
C PRO A 24 -6.06 6.13 -15.36
N VAL A 25 -5.20 5.18 -15.67
CA VAL A 25 -5.48 3.76 -15.48
C VAL A 25 -4.57 3.27 -14.36
N CYS A 26 -5.18 2.71 -13.33
CA CYS A 26 -4.45 2.22 -12.17
C CYS A 26 -4.71 0.74 -11.96
N PHE A 27 -3.66 0.02 -11.60
CA PHE A 27 -3.74 -1.41 -11.31
C PHE A 27 -3.25 -1.66 -9.89
N THR A 28 -3.82 -2.66 -9.22
CA THR A 28 -3.25 -3.14 -7.98
C THR A 28 -1.94 -3.84 -8.31
N GLU A 29 -0.82 -3.25 -7.89
CA GLU A 29 0.49 -3.77 -8.23
C GLU A 29 0.99 -4.76 -7.18
N LYS A 30 0.77 -4.41 -5.92
CA LYS A 30 1.37 -5.19 -4.85
C LYS A 30 0.63 -4.95 -3.54
N ILE A 31 0.45 -6.01 -2.79
CA ILE A 31 0.01 -5.93 -1.40
C ILE A 31 1.24 -6.25 -0.57
N VAL A 32 1.67 -5.28 0.25
CA VAL A 32 2.81 -5.48 1.13
C VAL A 32 2.36 -6.32 2.32
N GLY A 33 3.00 -7.46 2.50
CA GLY A 33 2.60 -8.43 3.51
C GLY A 33 2.91 -8.04 4.95
N LEU A 34 3.52 -6.88 5.17
CA LEU A 34 3.81 -6.39 6.50
C LEU A 34 2.59 -5.74 7.10
N GLU A 35 2.40 -5.99 8.38
CA GLU A 35 1.31 -5.37 9.14
C GLU A 35 1.88 -4.35 10.09
N PHE A 36 1.20 -3.23 10.21
CA PHE A 36 1.64 -2.10 11.05
C PHE A 36 0.63 -1.89 12.17
N ASP A 37 1.15 -1.62 13.36
CA ASP A 37 0.31 -1.42 14.54
C ASP A 37 -0.37 -0.06 14.56
N ASN A 38 0.17 0.90 13.81
CA ASN A 38 -0.39 2.24 13.79
C ASN A 38 -0.34 2.81 12.38
N TYR A 39 -1.19 3.80 12.15
CA TYR A 39 -1.33 4.42 10.85
C TYR A 39 -0.08 5.17 10.39
N PRO A 40 0.58 5.98 11.23
CA PRO A 40 1.78 6.70 10.80
C PRO A 40 2.89 5.79 10.28
N ASP A 41 3.14 4.68 10.95
CA ASP A 41 4.17 3.74 10.49
C ASP A 41 3.83 3.18 9.12
N CYS A 42 2.55 2.87 8.89
CA CYS A 42 2.07 2.39 7.61
C CYS A 42 2.30 3.43 6.52
N ILE A 43 1.95 4.69 6.79
CA ILE A 43 2.09 5.77 5.81
C ILE A 43 3.55 6.00 5.44
N LEU A 44 4.44 6.05 6.44
CA LEU A 44 5.86 6.27 6.18
C LEU A 44 6.45 5.15 5.34
N GLU A 45 6.11 3.92 5.67
CA GLU A 45 6.58 2.78 4.88
C GLU A 45 5.95 2.76 3.48
N GLY A 46 4.70 3.21 3.37
CA GLY A 46 4.03 3.34 2.07
C GLY A 46 4.78 4.25 1.11
N TYR A 47 5.24 5.40 1.59
CA TYR A 47 6.03 6.31 0.78
C TYR A 47 7.38 5.69 0.39
N ARG A 48 8.03 5.03 1.33
CA ARG A 48 9.31 4.36 1.05
C ARG A 48 9.16 3.26 0.00
N GLN A 49 8.15 2.42 0.15
CA GLN A 49 7.88 1.34 -0.80
C GLN A 49 7.51 1.88 -2.18
N SER A 50 6.70 2.94 -2.20
CA SER A 50 6.28 3.57 -3.46
C SER A 50 7.47 4.12 -4.22
N TYR A 51 8.36 4.82 -3.52
CA TYR A 51 9.55 5.40 -4.12
C TYR A 51 10.47 4.32 -4.68
N SER A 52 10.75 3.31 -3.86
CA SER A 52 11.63 2.22 -4.25
C SER A 52 11.07 1.46 -5.46
N HIS A 53 9.78 1.18 -5.43
CA HIS A 53 9.13 0.43 -6.51
C HIS A 53 9.12 1.23 -7.82
N LEU A 54 8.78 2.51 -7.73
CA LEU A 54 8.78 3.37 -8.90
C LEU A 54 10.18 3.49 -9.51
N GLN A 55 11.19 3.64 -8.67
CA GLN A 55 12.57 3.72 -9.10
C GLN A 55 13.01 2.50 -9.92
N SER A 56 12.46 1.33 -9.59
CA SER A 56 12.83 0.09 -10.26
C SER A 56 12.46 0.07 -11.75
N PHE A 57 11.50 0.88 -12.17
CA PHE A 57 11.11 0.94 -13.58
C PHE A 57 12.09 1.71 -14.45
N GLY A 58 12.83 2.65 -13.88
CA GLY A 58 13.74 3.51 -14.60
C GLY A 58 13.06 4.73 -15.22
N LYS A 59 13.83 5.79 -15.41
CA LYS A 59 13.30 7.08 -15.84
C LYS A 59 12.64 7.05 -17.21
N ASP A 60 13.21 6.28 -18.12
CA ASP A 60 12.68 6.21 -19.48
C ASP A 60 11.27 5.64 -19.50
N LYS A 61 11.06 4.54 -18.80
CA LYS A 61 9.75 3.92 -18.75
C LYS A 61 8.75 4.80 -18.00
N ILE A 62 9.18 5.42 -16.92
CA ILE A 62 8.33 6.34 -16.17
C ILE A 62 7.88 7.47 -17.09
N ASN A 63 8.79 8.01 -17.88
CA ASN A 63 8.46 9.10 -18.79
C ASN A 63 7.55 8.66 -19.94
N GLU A 64 7.81 7.51 -20.53
CA GLU A 64 7.00 7.00 -21.65
C GLU A 64 5.56 6.72 -21.25
N GLU A 65 5.38 6.07 -20.14
CA GLU A 65 4.06 5.63 -19.70
C GLU A 65 3.44 6.54 -18.64
N LYS A 66 4.15 7.61 -18.28
CA LYS A 66 3.70 8.58 -17.26
C LYS A 66 3.25 7.86 -15.99
N LEU A 67 4.17 7.05 -15.45
CA LEU A 67 3.89 6.22 -14.30
C LEU A 67 3.93 6.99 -13.00
N ALA A 68 3.05 6.63 -12.11
CA ALA A 68 3.08 7.08 -10.72
C ALA A 68 2.58 5.95 -9.85
N ILE A 69 2.98 5.97 -8.59
CA ILE A 69 2.51 4.99 -7.62
C ILE A 69 1.65 5.68 -6.60
N LYS A 70 0.49 5.08 -6.36
CA LYS A 70 -0.41 5.49 -5.32
C LYS A 70 -0.45 4.34 -4.31
N PHE A 71 -0.62 4.65 -3.05
CA PHE A 71 -0.82 3.61 -2.06
C PHE A 71 -1.90 4.00 -1.08
N ILE A 72 -2.45 2.99 -0.44
CA ILE A 72 -3.36 3.18 0.68
C ILE A 72 -2.92 2.31 1.83
N CYS A 73 -3.20 2.78 3.03
CA CYS A 73 -3.05 1.98 4.25
C CYS A 73 -4.44 1.50 4.63
N LYS A 74 -4.69 0.25 4.35
CA LYS A 74 -5.99 -0.34 4.63
C LYS A 74 -6.00 -0.89 6.04
N GLU A 75 -7.02 -0.53 6.79
CA GLU A 75 -7.22 -1.02 8.13
C GLU A 75 -7.83 -2.41 8.08
N ILE A 76 -7.25 -3.32 8.83
CA ILE A 76 -7.79 -4.67 8.98
C ILE A 76 -7.96 -4.97 10.47
N ASN A 77 -9.00 -5.74 10.77
CA ASN A 77 -9.27 -6.15 12.12
C ASN A 77 -8.85 -7.60 12.30
N ILE A 78 -8.01 -7.84 13.29
CA ILE A 78 -7.61 -9.18 13.66
C ILE A 78 -8.28 -9.49 14.97
N GLU A 79 -9.17 -10.47 14.94
CA GLU A 79 -9.92 -10.89 16.10
C GLU A 79 -9.25 -12.08 16.75
N LYS A 80 -8.98 -11.98 18.04
CA LYS A 80 -8.46 -13.10 18.82
C LYS A 80 -9.41 -13.38 19.96
N LYS A 81 -9.74 -14.64 20.12
CA LYS A 81 -10.55 -15.10 21.26
C LYS A 81 -9.67 -15.77 22.26
N GLU A 82 -9.80 -15.35 23.48
CA GLU A 82 -9.17 -16.01 24.59
C GLU A 82 -10.13 -17.00 25.21
N VAL A 83 -9.63 -18.15 25.51
CA VAL A 83 -10.43 -19.22 26.16
C VAL A 83 -9.89 -19.56 27.53
#